data_2cc10cbe9f834e66e3952916cc92fd29
#
_entry.id   2cc10cbe9f834e66e3952916cc92fd29
#
_cell.length_a   1.000
_cell.length_b   1.000
_cell.length_c   1.000
_cell.angle_alpha   90.00
_cell.angle_beta   90.00
_cell.angle_gamma   90.00
#
_symmetry.space_group_name_H-M   'P 1'
#
loop_
_entity.id
_entity.type
_entity.pdbx_description
1 polymer ?
#
loop_
_entity_poly.entity_id
_entity_poly.type
_entity_poly.pdbx_seq_one_letter_code
_entity_poly.pdbx_strand_id
1 'polypeptide(L)'
;VGSEMCIRDRLGRQTLVYDDERILGGLDWNVAGRYHDALKLGYANKNNEIHAILAFNQNDEKTAGGTYYNSSIGQPYKNMQTVWYHYKADKIPFGASLLFMNLGLETGNQLTQDSHTRYLQTMGTYLTYKNSGWNLDGAFYYQTGKNKDAESVSAFMASATAAYAFNKTWGMVVSFDYLSGNEEGSSKFKAFDPLYGTHHKFYGSMDYFYASAFNKGFAPGLIDGRLGARFRASAKVDMELNYHYFATATEVDFKEDLKKSLGSEVDYQINWSVMKDVKLSAGYSFMLGTKTMDAVKGGNHKSWQDWGWVSVNINPKVFFTKW
;
A
#
# COMPACT_ATOMS: atom_id res chain seq x y z
N VAL A 1 -19.79 -13.16 -32.33
CA VAL A 1 -19.70 -13.25 -30.86
C VAL A 1 -19.57 -11.82 -30.36
N GLY A 2 -20.68 -11.25 -29.87
CA GLY A 2 -20.68 -9.90 -29.32
C GLY A 2 -19.78 -9.85 -28.08
N SER A 3 -18.83 -8.89 -28.05
CA SER A 3 -18.11 -8.57 -26.82
C SER A 3 -19.12 -7.93 -25.87
N GLU A 4 -19.42 -8.57 -24.75
CA GLU A 4 -20.24 -7.95 -23.71
C GLU A 4 -19.50 -6.71 -23.18
N MET A 5 -20.14 -5.57 -23.35
CA MET A 5 -19.69 -4.30 -22.86
C MET A 5 -20.43 -4.01 -21.56
N CYS A 6 -19.69 -3.90 -20.44
CA CYS A 6 -20.26 -3.57 -19.14
C CYS A 6 -19.92 -2.14 -18.74
N ILE A 7 -20.96 -1.33 -18.50
CA ILE A 7 -20.85 -0.03 -17.82
C ILE A 7 -21.29 -0.26 -16.39
N ARG A 8 -20.48 0.19 -15.42
CA ARG A 8 -20.75 0.05 -13.98
C ARG A 8 -20.44 1.34 -13.27
N ASP A 9 -21.46 1.91 -12.67
CA ASP A 9 -21.34 3.13 -11.91
C ASP A 9 -21.61 2.85 -10.42
N ARG A 10 -20.86 3.50 -9.54
CA ARG A 10 -21.06 3.40 -8.11
C ARG A 10 -20.87 4.76 -7.46
N LEU A 11 -21.89 5.24 -6.74
CA LEU A 11 -21.85 6.46 -5.96
C LEU A 11 -22.00 6.13 -4.47
N GLY A 12 -21.20 6.77 -3.63
CA GLY A 12 -21.24 6.66 -2.18
C GLY A 12 -20.01 6.01 -1.58
N ARG A 13 -20.13 5.58 -0.31
CA ARG A 13 -19.01 4.99 0.46
C ARG A 13 -18.63 3.64 -0.09
N GLN A 14 -17.37 3.50 -0.47
CA GLN A 14 -16.84 2.31 -1.10
C GLN A 14 -15.34 2.13 -0.86
N THR A 15 -14.89 0.88 -0.90
CA THR A 15 -13.48 0.56 -0.98
C THR A 15 -12.96 0.81 -2.40
N LEU A 16 -11.75 1.36 -2.50
CA LEU A 16 -11.01 1.50 -3.74
C LEU A 16 -9.78 0.60 -3.65
N VAL A 17 -9.83 -0.53 -4.35
CA VAL A 17 -8.78 -1.56 -4.34
C VAL A 17 -8.31 -1.75 -5.76
N TYR A 18 -7.04 -1.45 -6.02
CA TYR A 18 -6.45 -1.51 -7.34
C TYR A 18 -5.08 -2.18 -7.33
N ASP A 19 -4.82 -2.96 -8.35
CA ASP A 19 -3.55 -3.64 -8.61
C ASP A 19 -3.10 -4.51 -7.40
N ASP A 20 -1.93 -4.27 -6.86
CA ASP A 20 -1.39 -4.93 -5.67
C ASP A 20 -1.71 -4.21 -4.35
N GLU A 21 -2.47 -3.12 -4.40
CA GLU A 21 -2.86 -2.29 -3.26
C GLU A 21 -1.76 -1.38 -2.70
N ARG A 22 -0.72 -1.08 -3.46
CA ARG A 22 0.36 -0.18 -3.00
C ARG A 22 -0.06 1.28 -2.89
N ILE A 23 -1.01 1.73 -3.71
CA ILE A 23 -1.49 3.13 -3.76
C ILE A 23 -2.93 3.25 -3.27
N LEU A 24 -3.81 2.35 -3.71
CA LEU A 24 -5.21 2.27 -3.32
C LEU A 24 -5.51 0.85 -2.82
N GLY A 25 -5.77 0.70 -1.54
CA GLY A 25 -6.02 -0.57 -0.89
C GLY A 25 -7.12 -0.53 0.16
N GLY A 26 -7.70 -1.68 0.44
CA GLY A 26 -8.84 -1.85 1.35
C GLY A 26 -8.48 -1.79 2.84
N LEU A 27 -7.20 -1.92 3.18
CA LEU A 27 -6.71 -2.02 4.56
C LEU A 27 -7.39 -3.16 5.33
N ASP A 28 -7.48 -4.33 4.72
CA ASP A 28 -8.22 -5.50 5.22
C ASP A 28 -7.75 -6.02 6.59
N TRP A 29 -6.51 -5.70 6.97
CA TRP A 29 -5.96 -6.01 8.29
C TRP A 29 -6.60 -5.21 9.41
N ASN A 30 -7.02 -3.97 9.14
CA ASN A 30 -7.63 -3.09 10.13
C ASN A 30 -9.14 -3.35 10.23
N VAL A 31 -9.66 -3.44 11.45
CA VAL A 31 -11.09 -3.68 11.73
C VAL A 31 -11.99 -2.63 11.04
N ALA A 32 -11.55 -1.39 10.96
CA ALA A 32 -12.30 -0.31 10.32
C ALA A 32 -12.27 -0.36 8.79
N GLY A 33 -11.24 -1.01 8.18
CA GLY A 33 -11.01 -0.94 6.74
C GLY A 33 -10.70 0.48 6.25
N ARG A 34 -10.62 0.65 4.92
CA ARG A 34 -10.46 1.96 4.28
C ARG A 34 -11.55 2.18 3.24
N TYR A 35 -12.24 3.29 3.37
CA TYR A 35 -13.37 3.65 2.50
C TYR A 35 -13.19 5.06 1.96
N HIS A 36 -13.76 5.29 0.78
CA HIS A 36 -13.80 6.58 0.12
C HIS A 36 -15.24 6.91 -0.27
N ASP A 37 -15.66 8.15 -0.03
CA ASP A 37 -16.94 8.65 -0.53
C ASP A 37 -16.70 9.20 -1.92
N ALA A 38 -17.11 8.44 -2.93
CA ALA A 38 -16.73 8.68 -4.32
C ALA A 38 -17.81 8.29 -5.32
N LEU A 39 -17.78 8.97 -6.48
CA LEU A 39 -18.37 8.50 -7.71
C LEU A 39 -17.31 7.72 -8.49
N LYS A 40 -17.58 6.45 -8.79
CA LYS A 40 -16.78 5.61 -9.66
C LYS A 40 -17.58 5.27 -10.92
N LEU A 41 -17.05 5.65 -12.08
CA LEU A 41 -17.56 5.30 -13.39
C LEU A 41 -16.64 4.23 -13.99
N GLY A 42 -17.21 3.13 -14.44
CA GLY A 42 -16.45 1.99 -14.96
C GLY A 42 -16.93 1.55 -16.33
N TYR A 43 -15.97 1.25 -17.20
CA TYR A 43 -16.19 0.58 -18.47
C TYR A 43 -15.27 -0.64 -18.57
N ALA A 44 -15.82 -1.76 -18.99
CA ALA A 44 -15.03 -2.99 -19.19
C ALA A 44 -15.48 -3.70 -20.47
N ASN A 45 -14.51 -4.27 -21.16
CA ASN A 45 -14.70 -5.27 -22.20
C ASN A 45 -13.74 -6.45 -21.95
N LYS A 46 -13.65 -7.36 -22.92
CA LYS A 46 -12.82 -8.57 -22.77
C LYS A 46 -11.37 -8.30 -22.32
N ASN A 47 -10.75 -7.26 -22.84
CA ASN A 47 -9.31 -6.98 -22.68
C ASN A 47 -9.00 -5.70 -21.90
N ASN A 48 -9.96 -4.80 -21.81
CA ASN A 48 -9.74 -3.46 -21.29
C ASN A 48 -10.73 -3.15 -20.19
N GLU A 49 -10.25 -2.56 -19.12
CA GLU A 49 -11.06 -2.02 -18.04
C GLU A 49 -10.56 -0.60 -17.72
N ILE A 50 -11.46 0.36 -17.63
CA ILE A 50 -11.13 1.74 -17.26
C ILE A 50 -12.08 2.21 -16.18
N HIS A 51 -11.53 2.85 -15.15
CA HIS A 51 -12.28 3.50 -14.10
C HIS A 51 -11.91 4.98 -14.01
N ALA A 52 -12.93 5.84 -13.92
CA ALA A 52 -12.80 7.23 -13.52
C ALA A 52 -13.40 7.39 -12.13
N ILE A 53 -12.67 7.99 -11.20
CA ILE A 53 -13.05 8.12 -9.80
C ILE A 53 -12.97 9.59 -9.42
N LEU A 54 -14.05 10.09 -8.84
CA LEU A 54 -14.16 11.44 -8.33
C LEU A 54 -14.59 11.37 -6.87
N ALA A 55 -13.77 11.90 -5.96
CA ALA A 55 -14.09 11.96 -4.54
C ALA A 55 -13.93 13.39 -4.02
N PHE A 56 -14.75 13.72 -3.05
CA PHE A 56 -14.73 15.00 -2.37
C PHE A 56 -15.02 14.77 -0.90
N ASN A 57 -14.20 15.36 -0.04
CA ASN A 57 -14.34 15.28 1.41
C ASN A 57 -14.60 16.65 2.01
N GLN A 58 -15.41 16.66 3.06
CA GLN A 58 -15.76 17.84 3.83
C GLN A 58 -15.74 17.53 5.32
N ASN A 59 -15.04 18.36 6.11
CA ASN A 59 -14.89 18.13 7.55
C ASN A 59 -16.10 18.55 8.38
N ASP A 60 -16.88 19.52 7.86
CA ASP A 60 -18.05 20.08 8.52
C ASP A 60 -19.23 20.12 7.55
N GLU A 61 -20.44 20.10 8.08
CA GLU A 61 -21.69 20.31 7.33
C GLU A 61 -21.91 21.77 6.90
N LYS A 62 -20.89 22.61 7.00
CA LYS A 62 -20.96 24.02 6.57
C LYS A 62 -21.02 24.11 5.07
N THR A 63 -22.04 24.79 4.58
CA THR A 63 -22.27 25.02 3.15
C THR A 63 -21.45 26.19 2.60
N ALA A 64 -20.85 27.01 3.47
CA ALA A 64 -20.01 28.15 3.11
C ALA A 64 -18.74 28.16 3.97
N GLY A 65 -17.61 28.53 3.39
CA GLY A 65 -16.29 28.51 4.00
C GLY A 65 -15.49 27.27 3.60
N GLY A 66 -14.17 27.34 3.75
CA GLY A 66 -13.26 26.23 3.46
C GLY A 66 -13.45 25.08 4.45
N THR A 67 -13.20 23.90 3.99
CA THR A 67 -12.98 22.72 4.84
C THR A 67 -11.50 22.61 5.09
N TYR A 68 -11.11 22.78 6.33
CA TYR A 68 -9.70 22.75 6.70
C TYR A 68 -9.28 21.30 6.99
N TYR A 69 -8.12 20.94 6.47
CA TYR A 69 -7.51 19.69 6.85
C TYR A 69 -7.21 19.71 8.35
N ASN A 70 -7.84 18.81 9.08
CA ASN A 70 -7.54 18.58 10.48
C ASN A 70 -6.89 17.19 10.61
N SER A 71 -5.58 17.17 10.89
CA SER A 71 -4.83 15.92 11.08
C SER A 71 -5.36 15.05 12.22
N SER A 72 -6.09 15.63 13.17
CA SER A 72 -6.69 14.90 14.30
C SER A 72 -8.01 14.23 13.95
N ILE A 73 -8.71 14.66 12.91
CA ILE A 73 -10.03 14.14 12.48
C ILE A 73 -9.94 13.41 11.13
N GLY A 74 -8.79 13.53 10.45
CA GLY A 74 -8.39 12.61 9.42
C GLY A 74 -9.14 12.62 8.10
N GLN A 75 -9.41 13.79 7.50
CA GLN A 75 -9.75 13.79 6.07
C GLN A 75 -8.45 13.68 5.26
N PRO A 76 -8.26 12.59 4.50
CA PRO A 76 -6.99 12.32 3.84
C PRO A 76 -6.73 13.25 2.64
N TYR A 77 -7.78 13.85 2.06
CA TYR A 77 -7.73 14.80 0.95
C TYR A 77 -9.00 15.65 0.92
N LYS A 78 -8.95 16.80 0.27
CA LYS A 78 -10.13 17.63 -0.05
C LYS A 78 -10.89 17.04 -1.22
N ASN A 79 -10.17 16.72 -2.28
CA ASN A 79 -10.72 16.09 -3.47
C ASN A 79 -9.71 15.14 -4.10
N MET A 80 -10.22 14.17 -4.85
CA MET A 80 -9.42 13.20 -5.59
C MET A 80 -10.05 12.98 -6.96
N GLN A 81 -9.25 13.10 -8.01
CA GLN A 81 -9.58 12.69 -9.37
C GLN A 81 -8.60 11.58 -9.75
N THR A 82 -9.12 10.39 -10.06
CA THR A 82 -8.28 9.25 -10.42
C THR A 82 -8.79 8.60 -11.68
N VAL A 83 -7.87 8.25 -12.57
CA VAL A 83 -8.12 7.39 -13.73
C VAL A 83 -7.23 6.16 -13.58
N TRP A 84 -7.84 5.01 -13.65
CA TRP A 84 -7.14 3.72 -13.69
C TRP A 84 -7.57 2.97 -14.95
N TYR A 85 -6.60 2.43 -15.65
CA TYR A 85 -6.79 1.59 -16.83
C TYR A 85 -6.06 0.28 -16.66
N HIS A 86 -6.70 -0.82 -17.04
CA HIS A 86 -6.11 -2.16 -17.07
C HIS A 86 -6.29 -2.81 -18.42
N TYR A 87 -5.20 -3.33 -18.95
CA TYR A 87 -5.17 -4.17 -20.14
C TYR A 87 -4.82 -5.60 -19.77
N LYS A 88 -5.59 -6.57 -20.27
CA LYS A 88 -5.34 -8.00 -20.16
C LYS A 88 -5.14 -8.58 -21.53
N ALA A 89 -3.97 -9.18 -21.80
CA ALA A 89 -3.68 -9.78 -23.08
C ALA A 89 -4.45 -11.10 -23.29
N ASP A 90 -4.86 -11.35 -24.53
CA ASP A 90 -5.65 -12.55 -24.89
C ASP A 90 -4.82 -13.82 -24.99
N LYS A 91 -3.62 -13.72 -25.58
CA LYS A 91 -2.81 -14.87 -25.99
C LYS A 91 -1.68 -15.21 -25.02
N ILE A 92 -1.31 -14.27 -24.19
CA ILE A 92 -0.26 -14.43 -23.19
C ILE A 92 -0.80 -14.03 -21.81
N PRO A 93 -0.37 -14.64 -20.73
CA PRO A 93 -0.86 -14.37 -19.38
C PRO A 93 -0.22 -13.06 -18.83
N PHE A 94 -0.40 -11.97 -19.55
CA PHE A 94 0.15 -10.66 -19.25
C PHE A 94 -0.97 -9.65 -18.97
N GLY A 95 -0.79 -8.86 -17.92
CA GLY A 95 -1.63 -7.73 -17.57
C GLY A 95 -0.80 -6.48 -17.33
N ALA A 96 -1.34 -5.32 -17.66
CA ALA A 96 -0.72 -4.03 -17.41
C ALA A 96 -1.76 -3.02 -16.97
N SER A 97 -1.50 -2.29 -15.90
CA SER A 97 -2.33 -1.17 -15.45
C SER A 97 -1.58 0.14 -15.54
N LEU A 98 -2.33 1.22 -15.76
CA LEU A 98 -1.89 2.59 -15.65
C LEU A 98 -2.77 3.32 -14.63
N LEU A 99 -2.15 4.06 -13.74
CA LEU A 99 -2.82 4.91 -12.75
C LEU A 99 -2.40 6.37 -12.95
N PHE A 100 -3.37 7.26 -12.94
CA PHE A 100 -3.16 8.69 -12.71
C PHE A 100 -4.09 9.13 -11.59
N MET A 101 -3.54 9.74 -10.55
CA MET A 101 -4.28 10.28 -9.41
C MET A 101 -3.85 11.72 -9.16
N ASN A 102 -4.81 12.61 -9.02
CA ASN A 102 -4.62 13.99 -8.61
C ASN A 102 -5.32 14.21 -7.28
N LEU A 103 -4.56 14.50 -6.23
CA LEU A 103 -5.05 14.74 -4.88
C LEU A 103 -5.00 16.20 -4.54
N GLY A 104 -6.14 16.79 -4.17
CA GLY A 104 -6.21 18.10 -3.56
C GLY A 104 -6.01 17.99 -2.06
N LEU A 105 -4.89 18.51 -1.57
CA LEU A 105 -4.52 18.55 -0.16
C LEU A 105 -4.80 19.94 0.37
N GLU A 106 -5.80 20.07 1.25
CA GLU A 106 -6.20 21.36 1.80
C GLU A 106 -5.47 21.63 3.10
N THR A 107 -4.89 22.81 3.20
CA THR A 107 -4.33 23.36 4.43
C THR A 107 -4.92 24.75 4.67
N GLY A 108 -5.04 25.16 5.92
CA GLY A 108 -5.57 26.48 6.22
C GLY A 108 -5.64 26.74 7.71
N ASN A 109 -6.10 27.95 8.03
CA ASN A 109 -6.33 28.38 9.39
C ASN A 109 -7.83 28.58 9.60
N GLN A 110 -8.44 27.80 10.47
CA GLN A 110 -9.86 27.88 10.79
C GLN A 110 -10.28 29.23 11.38
N LEU A 111 -9.38 29.91 12.09
CA LEU A 111 -9.65 31.23 12.70
C LEU A 111 -9.70 32.35 11.67
N THR A 112 -8.83 32.28 10.67
CA THR A 112 -8.76 33.31 9.60
C THR A 112 -9.64 32.96 8.39
N GLN A 113 -10.23 31.74 8.37
CA GLN A 113 -11.00 31.20 7.24
C GLN A 113 -10.19 31.18 5.91
N ASP A 114 -8.89 31.15 6.02
CA ASP A 114 -7.99 31.10 4.88
C ASP A 114 -7.63 29.62 4.59
N SER A 115 -7.98 29.16 3.41
CA SER A 115 -7.69 27.77 2.99
C SER A 115 -7.02 27.75 1.61
N HIS A 116 -6.04 26.86 1.49
CA HIS A 116 -5.31 26.63 0.24
C HIS A 116 -5.35 25.16 -0.11
N THR A 117 -5.81 24.85 -1.32
CA THR A 117 -5.73 23.48 -1.86
C THR A 117 -4.50 23.36 -2.76
N ARG A 118 -3.62 22.44 -2.42
CA ARG A 118 -2.44 22.09 -3.20
C ARG A 118 -2.63 20.73 -3.82
N TYR A 119 -2.03 20.51 -4.97
CA TYR A 119 -2.25 19.29 -5.72
C TYR A 119 -0.97 18.44 -5.79
N LEU A 120 -1.12 17.18 -5.40
CA LEU A 120 -0.14 16.12 -5.54
C LEU A 120 -0.62 15.14 -6.62
N GLN A 121 0.17 14.96 -7.66
CA GLN A 121 -0.10 13.98 -8.71
C GLN A 121 0.71 12.72 -8.45
N THR A 122 0.06 11.56 -8.55
CA THR A 122 0.70 10.24 -8.55
C THR A 122 0.36 9.54 -9.87
N MET A 123 1.36 9.10 -10.59
CA MET A 123 1.19 8.37 -11.85
C MET A 123 2.10 7.15 -11.88
N GLY A 124 1.63 6.08 -12.49
CA GLY A 124 2.45 4.88 -12.57
C GLY A 124 1.82 3.72 -13.31
N THR A 125 2.51 2.61 -13.25
CA THR A 125 2.13 1.36 -13.92
C THR A 125 2.35 0.17 -13.00
N TYR A 126 1.49 -0.84 -13.18
CA TYR A 126 1.64 -2.15 -12.57
C TYR A 126 1.55 -3.22 -13.64
N LEU A 127 2.50 -4.13 -13.66
CA LEU A 127 2.65 -5.18 -14.67
C LEU A 127 2.55 -6.55 -14.01
N THR A 128 1.88 -7.49 -14.66
CA THR A 128 1.78 -8.88 -14.19
C THR A 128 2.03 -9.88 -15.30
N TYR A 129 2.70 -10.97 -14.96
CA TYR A 129 2.88 -12.12 -15.84
C TYR A 129 2.76 -13.43 -15.04
N LYS A 130 1.88 -14.34 -15.47
CA LYS A 130 1.64 -15.63 -14.78
C LYS A 130 1.71 -16.77 -15.78
N ASN A 131 2.75 -17.61 -15.71
CA ASN A 131 2.87 -18.75 -16.60
C ASN A 131 3.74 -19.86 -16.00
N SER A 132 3.36 -21.11 -16.19
CA SER A 132 4.18 -22.31 -15.91
C SER A 132 4.81 -22.32 -14.50
N GLY A 133 4.03 -21.95 -13.49
CA GLY A 133 4.48 -21.85 -12.09
C GLY A 133 5.08 -20.49 -11.69
N TRP A 134 5.44 -19.63 -12.66
CA TRP A 134 5.89 -18.28 -12.42
C TRP A 134 4.71 -17.32 -12.17
N ASN A 135 4.89 -16.45 -11.19
CA ASN A 135 4.08 -15.26 -10.98
C ASN A 135 5.06 -14.09 -10.81
N LEU A 136 5.09 -13.23 -11.82
CA LEU A 136 5.94 -12.05 -11.86
C LEU A 136 5.08 -10.81 -11.80
N ASP A 137 5.45 -9.86 -10.98
CA ASP A 137 4.83 -8.54 -10.94
C ASP A 137 5.88 -7.45 -10.74
N GLY A 138 5.53 -6.25 -11.17
CA GLY A 138 6.35 -5.06 -11.01
C GLY A 138 5.52 -3.81 -11.05
N ALA A 139 5.91 -2.83 -10.26
CA ALA A 139 5.26 -1.52 -10.20
C ALA A 139 6.30 -0.40 -10.28
N PHE A 140 5.88 0.70 -10.89
CA PHE A 140 6.60 1.97 -10.83
C PHE A 140 5.60 3.10 -10.68
N TYR A 141 5.80 3.95 -9.66
CA TYR A 141 4.98 5.14 -9.44
C TYR A 141 5.86 6.36 -9.21
N TYR A 142 5.44 7.50 -9.76
CA TYR A 142 6.08 8.80 -9.61
C TYR A 142 5.11 9.81 -9.03
N GLN A 143 5.59 10.63 -8.10
CA GLN A 143 4.83 11.71 -7.47
C GLN A 143 5.45 13.06 -7.79
N THR A 144 4.59 14.01 -8.14
CA THR A 144 4.96 15.40 -8.47
C THR A 144 3.89 16.37 -7.99
N GLY A 145 4.16 17.66 -8.09
CA GLY A 145 3.25 18.71 -7.63
C GLY A 145 3.67 19.27 -6.28
N LYS A 146 2.72 19.41 -5.37
CA LYS A 146 2.98 19.97 -4.03
C LYS A 146 2.34 19.11 -2.94
N ASN A 147 3.06 18.90 -1.83
CA ASN A 147 2.51 18.33 -0.62
C ASN A 147 1.68 19.35 0.19
N LYS A 148 1.13 18.92 1.32
CA LYS A 148 0.35 19.78 2.23
C LYS A 148 1.16 20.98 2.75
N ASP A 149 2.47 20.85 2.90
CA ASP A 149 3.39 21.87 3.44
C ASP A 149 3.92 22.82 2.35
N ALA A 150 3.32 22.79 1.14
CA ALA A 150 3.68 23.59 -0.03
C ALA A 150 5.04 23.28 -0.67
N GLU A 151 5.71 22.23 -0.23
CA GLU A 151 6.97 21.80 -0.82
C GLU A 151 6.72 21.17 -2.19
N SER A 152 7.58 21.44 -3.15
CA SER A 152 7.54 20.80 -4.46
C SER A 152 8.01 19.37 -4.35
N VAL A 153 7.19 18.43 -4.80
CA VAL A 153 7.44 16.98 -4.69
C VAL A 153 8.10 16.46 -5.98
N SER A 154 9.06 15.55 -5.80
CA SER A 154 9.65 14.74 -6.88
C SER A 154 10.11 13.42 -6.27
N ALA A 155 9.20 12.47 -6.17
CA ALA A 155 9.40 11.20 -5.47
C ALA A 155 8.99 10.03 -6.33
N PHE A 156 9.58 8.86 -6.11
CA PHE A 156 9.22 7.66 -6.86
C PHE A 156 9.34 6.39 -6.01
N MET A 157 8.61 5.37 -6.43
CA MET A 157 8.80 4.01 -5.97
C MET A 157 8.93 3.05 -7.13
N ALA A 158 9.66 1.97 -6.92
CA ALA A 158 9.73 0.83 -7.83
C ALA A 158 9.64 -0.47 -7.02
N SER A 159 8.93 -1.46 -7.56
CA SER A 159 8.88 -2.80 -7.00
C SER A 159 8.98 -3.87 -8.06
N ALA A 160 9.55 -5.01 -7.69
CA ALA A 160 9.58 -6.20 -8.52
C ALA A 160 9.42 -7.44 -7.63
N THR A 161 8.55 -8.35 -8.02
CA THR A 161 8.34 -9.64 -7.35
C THR A 161 8.44 -10.77 -8.36
N ALA A 162 9.15 -11.81 -7.99
CA ALA A 162 9.20 -13.07 -8.72
C ALA A 162 8.86 -14.23 -7.76
N ALA A 163 7.74 -14.88 -7.99
CA ALA A 163 7.36 -16.08 -7.26
C ALA A 163 7.32 -17.29 -8.20
N TYR A 164 7.80 -18.42 -7.70
CA TYR A 164 7.79 -19.67 -8.44
C TYR A 164 7.22 -20.82 -7.61
N ALA A 165 6.22 -21.48 -8.16
CA ALA A 165 5.66 -22.70 -7.58
C ALA A 165 6.36 -23.93 -8.18
N PHE A 166 7.26 -24.55 -7.43
CA PHE A 166 7.96 -25.79 -7.85
C PHE A 166 6.98 -26.95 -8.07
N ASN A 167 5.96 -26.99 -7.21
CA ASN A 167 4.87 -27.96 -7.26
C ASN A 167 3.69 -27.43 -6.43
N LYS A 168 2.68 -28.29 -6.17
CA LYS A 168 1.50 -27.92 -5.36
C LYS A 168 1.82 -27.67 -3.88
N THR A 169 2.97 -28.12 -3.41
CA THR A 169 3.38 -28.07 -2.00
C THR A 169 4.37 -26.94 -1.72
N TRP A 170 5.34 -26.72 -2.61
CA TRP A 170 6.45 -25.79 -2.38
C TRP A 170 6.46 -24.66 -3.39
N GLY A 171 6.78 -23.50 -2.93
CA GLY A 171 7.06 -22.31 -3.73
C GLY A 171 8.03 -21.37 -3.04
N MET A 172 8.63 -20.50 -3.82
CA MET A 172 9.51 -19.43 -3.35
C MET A 172 9.05 -18.08 -3.89
N VAL A 173 9.42 -17.02 -3.19
CA VAL A 173 9.23 -15.64 -3.65
C VAL A 173 10.49 -14.82 -3.34
N VAL A 174 10.87 -13.99 -4.30
CA VAL A 174 11.88 -12.94 -4.12
C VAL A 174 11.21 -11.64 -4.51
N SER A 175 11.33 -10.60 -3.68
CA SER A 175 10.85 -9.27 -4.04
C SER A 175 11.84 -8.20 -3.62
N PHE A 176 11.74 -7.07 -4.30
CA PHE A 176 12.52 -5.89 -4.03
C PHE A 176 11.62 -4.67 -4.14
N ASP A 177 11.64 -3.84 -3.11
CA ASP A 177 10.92 -2.58 -3.04
C ASP A 177 11.89 -1.43 -2.78
N TYR A 178 11.73 -0.36 -3.54
CA TYR A 178 12.45 0.89 -3.38
C TYR A 178 11.46 2.05 -3.30
N LEU A 179 11.48 2.78 -2.20
CA LEU A 179 10.76 4.03 -2.03
C LEU A 179 11.77 5.14 -1.80
N SER A 180 11.75 6.16 -2.66
CA SER A 180 12.67 7.29 -2.53
C SER A 180 12.48 8.01 -1.20
N GLY A 181 13.57 8.57 -0.68
CA GLY A 181 13.62 9.29 0.59
C GLY A 181 13.95 10.77 0.40
N ASN A 182 13.70 11.55 1.44
CA ASN A 182 14.07 12.95 1.47
C ASN A 182 15.54 13.08 1.87
N GLU A 183 16.25 13.98 1.22
CA GLU A 183 17.65 14.30 1.47
C GLU A 183 17.74 15.69 2.11
N GLU A 184 18.61 15.87 3.09
CA GLU A 184 18.88 17.16 3.67
C GLU A 184 19.40 18.14 2.62
N GLY A 185 18.90 19.39 2.65
CA GLY A 185 19.28 20.42 1.67
C GLY A 185 18.69 20.27 0.26
N SER A 186 17.84 19.27 0.02
CA SER A 186 17.14 19.14 -1.24
C SER A 186 16.14 20.28 -1.45
N SER A 187 16.11 20.86 -2.66
CA SER A 187 15.12 21.86 -3.05
C SER A 187 13.72 21.30 -3.29
N LYS A 188 13.58 19.98 -3.29
CA LYS A 188 12.31 19.26 -3.50
C LYS A 188 12.15 18.19 -2.43
N PHE A 189 10.92 17.96 -2.02
CA PHE A 189 10.57 16.83 -1.17
C PHE A 189 10.61 15.53 -2.01
N LYS A 190 11.49 14.61 -1.67
CA LYS A 190 11.78 13.39 -2.44
C LYS A 190 11.25 12.12 -1.81
N ALA A 191 10.66 12.17 -0.60
CA ALA A 191 10.12 10.98 0.02
C ALA A 191 8.80 10.56 -0.65
N PHE A 192 8.77 9.33 -1.13
CA PHE A 192 7.56 8.75 -1.71
C PHE A 192 6.53 8.46 -0.61
N ASP A 193 5.29 8.87 -0.84
CA ASP A 193 4.15 8.57 0.02
C ASP A 193 3.29 7.47 -0.63
N PRO A 194 3.18 6.27 -0.05
CA PRO A 194 2.33 5.20 -0.56
C PRO A 194 0.83 5.45 -0.36
N LEU A 195 0.43 6.66 0.06
CA LEU A 195 -0.93 7.18 0.12
C LEU A 195 -1.92 6.24 0.86
N TYR A 196 -2.86 5.68 0.12
CA TYR A 196 -3.98 4.87 0.62
C TYR A 196 -3.75 3.38 0.40
N GLY A 197 -2.49 2.95 0.28
CA GLY A 197 -2.12 1.55 0.15
C GLY A 197 -2.40 0.72 1.40
N THR A 198 -2.48 -0.58 1.27
CA THR A 198 -2.55 -1.54 2.38
C THR A 198 -1.12 -1.84 2.85
N HIS A 199 -0.54 -0.93 3.66
CA HIS A 199 0.88 -0.93 4.01
C HIS A 199 1.32 -2.18 4.77
N HIS A 200 0.45 -2.76 5.61
CA HIS A 200 0.71 -4.03 6.32
C HIS A 200 0.99 -5.23 5.38
N LYS A 201 0.56 -5.15 4.11
CA LYS A 201 0.82 -6.18 3.10
C LYS A 201 2.27 -6.20 2.62
N PHE A 202 2.99 -5.11 2.88
CA PHE A 202 4.34 -4.85 2.41
C PHE A 202 5.23 -4.43 3.59
N TYR A 203 6.54 -4.46 3.41
CA TYR A 203 7.54 -3.87 4.31
C TYR A 203 7.61 -4.52 5.70
N GLY A 204 7.35 -5.85 5.78
CA GLY A 204 7.40 -6.63 7.02
C GLY A 204 6.08 -6.63 7.80
N SER A 205 5.87 -7.68 8.58
CA SER A 205 4.64 -7.91 9.33
C SER A 205 4.60 -7.17 10.67
N MET A 206 5.73 -6.65 11.16
CA MET A 206 5.80 -5.87 12.40
C MET A 206 5.39 -4.40 12.24
N ASP A 207 5.01 -3.98 11.02
CA ASP A 207 4.48 -2.65 10.70
C ASP A 207 5.40 -1.48 11.09
N TYR A 208 6.72 -1.68 11.11
CA TYR A 208 7.66 -0.63 11.41
C TYR A 208 7.70 0.48 10.34
N PHE A 209 7.37 0.15 9.08
CA PHE A 209 7.54 1.09 7.96
C PHE A 209 6.21 1.39 7.29
N TYR A 210 5.92 2.67 7.07
CA TYR A 210 4.71 3.23 6.43
C TYR A 210 3.36 2.94 7.12
N ALA A 211 3.23 1.89 7.91
CA ALA A 211 2.09 1.71 8.81
C ALA A 211 2.28 2.53 10.11
N SER A 212 3.52 2.81 10.49
CA SER A 212 3.88 3.72 11.58
C SER A 212 4.85 4.82 11.12
N ALA A 213 4.73 6.00 11.73
CA ALA A 213 5.55 7.15 11.37
C ALA A 213 7.03 6.98 11.73
N PHE A 214 7.92 7.63 11.00
CA PHE A 214 9.31 7.83 11.39
C PHE A 214 9.43 8.91 12.47
N ASN A 215 10.43 8.79 13.33
CA ASN A 215 10.69 9.76 14.37
C ASN A 215 10.95 11.16 13.77
N LYS A 216 10.49 12.20 14.46
CA LYS A 216 10.72 13.60 14.10
C LYS A 216 10.30 14.00 12.68
N GLY A 217 9.36 13.25 12.08
CA GLY A 217 8.91 13.51 10.70
C GLY A 217 9.96 13.20 9.63
N PHE A 218 11.04 12.52 9.98
CA PHE A 218 12.08 12.14 9.04
C PHE A 218 11.54 11.10 8.04
N ALA A 219 11.84 11.26 6.76
CA ALA A 219 11.34 10.42 5.69
C ALA A 219 12.49 9.91 4.80
N PRO A 220 13.27 8.92 5.28
CA PRO A 220 14.49 8.47 4.59
C PRO A 220 14.22 7.59 3.38
N GLY A 221 12.96 7.31 3.08
CA GLY A 221 12.59 6.26 2.12
C GLY A 221 12.93 4.88 2.64
N LEU A 222 12.70 3.86 1.82
CA LEU A 222 12.89 2.47 2.21
C LEU A 222 13.41 1.63 1.04
N ILE A 223 14.34 0.76 1.35
CA ILE A 223 14.74 -0.39 0.54
C ILE A 223 14.31 -1.64 1.32
N ASP A 224 13.52 -2.52 0.71
CA ASP A 224 13.13 -3.81 1.26
C ASP A 224 13.48 -4.91 0.27
N GLY A 225 14.38 -5.80 0.66
CA GLY A 225 14.67 -7.04 -0.07
C GLY A 225 14.07 -8.22 0.67
N ARG A 226 13.12 -8.94 0.04
CA ARG A 226 12.44 -10.09 0.64
C ARG A 226 12.80 -11.39 -0.06
N LEU A 227 13.04 -12.42 0.75
CA LEU A 227 13.12 -13.82 0.33
C LEU A 227 12.09 -14.62 1.12
N GLY A 228 11.18 -15.31 0.45
CA GLY A 228 10.12 -16.08 1.09
C GLY A 228 10.01 -17.50 0.58
N ALA A 229 9.53 -18.38 1.45
CA ALA A 229 9.16 -19.74 1.13
C ALA A 229 7.71 -20.00 1.51
N ARG A 230 6.99 -20.70 0.63
CA ARG A 230 5.62 -21.16 0.88
C ARG A 230 5.59 -22.66 0.92
N PHE A 231 4.90 -23.19 1.93
CA PHE A 231 4.71 -24.63 2.12
C PHE A 231 3.23 -24.94 2.36
N ARG A 232 2.63 -25.72 1.48
CA ARG A 232 1.26 -26.24 1.62
C ARG A 232 1.30 -27.65 2.18
N ALA A 233 1.12 -27.79 3.48
CA ALA A 233 1.13 -29.08 4.18
C ALA A 233 -0.08 -29.94 3.78
N SER A 234 -1.23 -29.34 3.47
CA SER A 234 -2.44 -30.02 3.02
C SER A 234 -3.35 -29.07 2.22
N ALA A 235 -4.47 -29.56 1.71
CA ALA A 235 -5.48 -28.69 1.09
C ALA A 235 -6.09 -27.65 2.06
N LYS A 236 -5.89 -27.81 3.36
CA LYS A 236 -6.44 -26.96 4.41
C LYS A 236 -5.39 -26.12 5.15
N VAL A 237 -4.09 -26.45 5.01
CA VAL A 237 -3.02 -25.84 5.79
C VAL A 237 -1.94 -25.32 4.85
N ASP A 238 -1.69 -24.04 4.90
CA ASP A 238 -0.56 -23.38 4.25
C ASP A 238 0.28 -22.58 5.25
N MET A 239 1.57 -22.50 4.99
CA MET A 239 2.55 -21.82 5.79
C MET A 239 3.42 -20.94 4.92
N GLU A 240 3.85 -19.81 5.45
CA GLU A 240 4.77 -18.88 4.81
C GLU A 240 5.87 -18.49 5.78
N LEU A 241 7.10 -18.44 5.28
CA LEU A 241 8.26 -17.91 5.97
C LEU A 241 8.88 -16.85 5.08
N ASN A 242 8.98 -15.62 5.56
CA ASN A 242 9.60 -14.52 4.85
C ASN A 242 10.79 -13.98 5.66
N TYR A 243 11.85 -13.64 4.96
CA TYR A 243 12.99 -12.89 5.47
C TYR A 243 13.03 -11.56 4.74
N HIS A 244 13.10 -10.47 5.47
CA HIS A 244 13.25 -9.13 4.98
C HIS A 244 14.59 -8.53 5.41
N TYR A 245 15.23 -7.80 4.50
CA TYR A 245 16.35 -6.93 4.82
C TYR A 245 15.94 -5.50 4.49
N PHE A 246 16.04 -4.62 5.49
CA PHE A 246 15.63 -3.23 5.37
C PHE A 246 16.82 -2.27 5.41
N ALA A 247 16.76 -1.25 4.57
CA ALA A 247 17.68 -0.13 4.57
C ALA A 247 16.97 1.18 4.21
N THR A 248 17.52 2.31 4.60
CA THR A 248 17.05 3.62 4.15
C THR A 248 17.50 3.87 2.70
N ALA A 249 16.65 4.54 1.91
CA ALA A 249 17.00 4.93 0.55
C ALA A 249 18.02 6.08 0.53
N THR A 250 17.93 7.01 1.50
CA THR A 250 18.87 8.12 1.69
C THR A 250 19.79 7.90 2.88
N GLU A 251 20.84 8.70 2.99
CA GLU A 251 21.66 8.76 4.18
C GLU A 251 20.90 9.37 5.35
N VAL A 252 21.20 8.86 6.55
CA VAL A 252 20.61 9.35 7.79
C VAL A 252 21.67 10.13 8.52
N ASP A 253 21.63 11.47 8.39
CA ASP A 253 22.55 12.35 9.10
C ASP A 253 21.92 12.87 10.40
N PHE A 254 22.18 12.18 11.50
CA PHE A 254 21.86 12.62 12.85
C PHE A 254 23.12 13.01 13.62
N LYS A 255 24.17 13.51 12.96
CA LYS A 255 25.49 13.81 13.54
C LYS A 255 26.24 12.57 14.05
N GLU A 256 25.86 11.40 13.63
CA GLU A 256 26.53 10.14 13.91
C GLU A 256 26.83 9.44 12.58
N ASP A 257 27.91 8.68 12.53
CA ASP A 257 28.25 7.84 11.35
C ASP A 257 27.32 6.60 11.30
N LEU A 258 26.08 6.82 10.87
CA LEU A 258 25.05 5.81 10.76
C LEU A 258 25.03 5.21 9.34
N LYS A 259 25.00 3.87 9.29
CA LYS A 259 24.83 3.15 8.02
C LYS A 259 23.38 3.11 7.59
N LYS A 260 23.09 2.90 6.30
CA LYS A 260 21.72 2.80 5.76
C LYS A 260 20.95 1.58 6.28
N SER A 261 21.60 0.54 6.74
CA SER A 261 20.93 -0.68 7.22
C SER A 261 20.03 -0.42 8.43
N LEU A 262 18.77 -0.78 8.31
CA LEU A 262 17.76 -0.74 9.39
C LEU A 262 17.69 -2.07 10.14
N GLY A 263 18.07 -3.17 9.48
CA GLY A 263 18.06 -4.51 10.07
C GLY A 263 17.35 -5.54 9.23
N SER A 264 16.96 -6.63 9.89
CA SER A 264 16.30 -7.77 9.24
C SER A 264 15.11 -8.24 10.07
N GLU A 265 14.02 -8.57 9.37
CA GLU A 265 12.82 -9.13 9.97
C GLU A 265 12.58 -10.54 9.44
N VAL A 266 12.11 -11.42 10.30
CA VAL A 266 11.66 -12.76 9.91
C VAL A 266 10.21 -12.91 10.30
N ASP A 267 9.36 -13.27 9.31
CA ASP A 267 7.93 -13.45 9.47
C ASP A 267 7.56 -14.90 9.22
N TYR A 268 6.88 -15.51 10.15
CA TYR A 268 6.27 -16.82 9.99
C TYR A 268 4.75 -16.70 10.12
N GLN A 269 4.02 -17.32 9.20
CA GLN A 269 2.55 -17.37 9.22
C GLN A 269 2.07 -18.78 8.89
N ILE A 270 1.04 -19.21 9.60
CA ILE A 270 0.27 -20.42 9.31
C ILE A 270 -1.20 -20.08 9.14
N ASN A 271 -1.82 -20.66 8.13
CA ASN A 271 -3.24 -20.54 7.83
C ASN A 271 -3.88 -21.93 7.80
N TRP A 272 -4.96 -22.10 8.54
CA TRP A 272 -5.72 -23.34 8.61
C TRP A 272 -7.21 -23.11 8.30
N SER A 273 -7.68 -23.65 7.17
CA SER A 273 -9.11 -23.72 6.83
C SER A 273 -9.75 -24.85 7.64
N VAL A 274 -10.20 -24.54 8.86
CA VAL A 274 -10.74 -25.51 9.83
C VAL A 274 -11.96 -26.22 9.24
N MET A 275 -12.90 -25.42 8.76
CA MET A 275 -14.12 -25.88 8.07
C MET A 275 -14.55 -24.83 7.05
N LYS A 276 -15.63 -25.11 6.33
CA LYS A 276 -16.22 -24.15 5.40
C LYS A 276 -16.51 -22.84 6.14
N ASP A 277 -16.12 -21.72 5.53
CA ASP A 277 -16.33 -20.35 6.03
C ASP A 277 -15.63 -20.02 7.38
N VAL A 278 -14.73 -20.90 7.87
CA VAL A 278 -13.94 -20.69 9.09
C VAL A 278 -12.45 -20.92 8.82
N LYS A 279 -11.66 -19.86 8.97
CA LYS A 279 -10.20 -19.86 8.83
C LYS A 279 -9.55 -19.42 10.15
N LEU A 280 -8.61 -20.21 10.66
CA LEU A 280 -7.71 -19.84 11.74
C LEU A 280 -6.36 -19.46 11.12
N SER A 281 -5.80 -18.34 11.54
CA SER A 281 -4.46 -17.91 11.15
C SER A 281 -3.65 -17.53 12.39
N ALA A 282 -2.36 -17.79 12.37
CA ALA A 282 -1.43 -17.36 13.40
C ALA A 282 -0.14 -16.89 12.74
N GLY A 283 0.50 -15.90 13.31
CA GLY A 283 1.79 -15.39 12.86
C GLY A 283 2.71 -15.07 14.03
N TYR A 284 3.99 -15.12 13.74
CA TYR A 284 5.05 -14.70 14.63
C TYR A 284 6.16 -14.04 13.83
N SER A 285 6.55 -12.86 14.26
CA SER A 285 7.58 -12.06 13.63
C SER A 285 8.59 -11.57 14.64
N PHE A 286 9.85 -11.39 14.22
CA PHE A 286 10.87 -10.74 15.03
C PHE A 286 11.80 -9.88 14.18
N MET A 287 12.29 -8.78 14.78
CA MET A 287 13.18 -7.82 14.14
C MET A 287 14.55 -7.82 14.80
N LEU A 288 15.60 -7.90 14.00
CA LEU A 288 16.98 -7.67 14.37
C LEU A 288 17.39 -6.27 13.88
N GLY A 289 17.16 -5.26 14.70
CA GLY A 289 17.39 -3.86 14.38
C GLY A 289 18.88 -3.47 14.39
N THR A 290 19.15 -2.22 14.02
CA THR A 290 20.46 -1.58 14.03
C THR A 290 20.42 -0.26 14.79
N LYS A 291 21.57 0.38 15.03
CA LYS A 291 21.62 1.75 15.58
C LYS A 291 20.83 2.75 14.72
N THR A 292 20.84 2.56 13.40
CA THR A 292 20.07 3.39 12.48
C THR A 292 18.57 3.21 12.69
N MET A 293 18.13 1.99 12.99
CA MET A 293 16.72 1.73 13.34
C MET A 293 16.33 2.49 14.62
N ASP A 294 17.19 2.50 15.66
CA ASP A 294 16.95 3.28 16.88
C ASP A 294 16.81 4.79 16.57
N ALA A 295 17.65 5.30 15.69
CA ALA A 295 17.62 6.72 15.31
C ALA A 295 16.33 7.11 14.57
N VAL A 296 15.87 6.28 13.62
CA VAL A 296 14.72 6.61 12.75
C VAL A 296 13.37 6.20 13.33
N LYS A 297 13.34 5.22 14.23
CA LYS A 297 12.07 4.71 14.83
C LYS A 297 12.03 4.90 16.36
N GLY A 298 13.16 5.15 17.00
CA GLY A 298 13.29 5.09 18.45
C GLY A 298 13.49 3.66 18.94
N GLY A 299 13.63 3.49 20.25
CA GLY A 299 13.79 2.19 20.88
C GLY A 299 15.24 1.81 21.15
N ASN A 300 15.52 0.52 21.19
CA ASN A 300 16.84 -0.04 21.44
C ASN A 300 17.02 -1.34 20.65
N HIS A 301 17.82 -1.30 19.61
CA HIS A 301 18.11 -2.44 18.72
C HIS A 301 18.74 -3.66 19.44
N LYS A 302 19.29 -3.49 20.64
CA LYS A 302 19.83 -4.58 21.44
C LYS A 302 18.77 -5.38 22.19
N SER A 303 17.55 -4.83 22.31
CA SER A 303 16.44 -5.54 22.93
C SER A 303 15.78 -6.47 21.91
N TRP A 304 15.32 -7.62 22.38
CA TRP A 304 14.52 -8.51 21.54
C TRP A 304 13.21 -7.83 21.18
N GLN A 305 12.87 -7.84 19.90
CA GLN A 305 11.68 -7.22 19.37
C GLN A 305 10.93 -8.29 18.58
N ASP A 306 9.76 -8.65 19.07
CA ASP A 306 8.91 -9.65 18.44
C ASP A 306 7.43 -9.31 18.56
N TRP A 307 6.64 -9.97 17.75
CA TRP A 307 5.20 -9.82 17.71
C TRP A 307 4.53 -11.13 17.28
N GLY A 308 3.49 -11.51 18.01
CA GLY A 308 2.72 -12.69 17.69
C GLY A 308 1.22 -12.40 17.70
N TRP A 309 0.48 -13.05 16.79
CA TRP A 309 -0.94 -12.87 16.67
C TRP A 309 -1.67 -14.17 16.29
N VAL A 310 -2.94 -14.21 16.64
CA VAL A 310 -3.88 -15.26 16.24
C VAL A 310 -5.15 -14.59 15.75
N SER A 311 -5.69 -15.05 14.62
CA SER A 311 -6.92 -14.54 14.01
C SER A 311 -7.86 -15.68 13.68
N VAL A 312 -9.14 -15.50 14.01
CA VAL A 312 -10.23 -16.39 13.58
C VAL A 312 -11.14 -15.60 12.65
N ASN A 313 -11.21 -16.04 11.39
CA ASN A 313 -12.10 -15.44 10.40
C ASN A 313 -13.31 -16.35 10.19
N ILE A 314 -14.49 -15.85 10.48
CA ILE A 314 -15.77 -16.53 10.30
C ILE A 314 -16.61 -15.73 9.31
N ASN A 315 -16.80 -16.26 8.10
CA ASN A 315 -17.45 -15.55 6.99
C ASN A 315 -18.57 -16.39 6.32
N PRO A 316 -19.63 -16.79 7.09
CA PRO A 316 -20.73 -17.54 6.54
C PRO A 316 -21.66 -16.65 5.71
N LYS A 317 -22.34 -17.23 4.73
CA LYS A 317 -23.49 -16.58 4.10
C LYS A 317 -24.66 -16.58 5.07
N VAL A 318 -24.90 -15.48 5.74
CA VAL A 318 -25.97 -15.34 6.74
C VAL A 318 -27.34 -15.17 6.06
N PHE A 319 -27.36 -14.47 4.92
CA PHE A 319 -28.57 -14.24 4.13
C PHE A 319 -28.25 -14.25 2.64
N PHE A 320 -29.10 -14.92 1.87
CA PHE A 320 -29.04 -14.91 0.41
C PHE A 320 -30.45 -14.86 -0.15
N THR A 321 -30.77 -13.86 -0.97
CA THR A 321 -31.98 -13.81 -1.78
C THR A 321 -31.60 -13.73 -3.25
N LYS A 322 -32.33 -14.47 -4.07
CA LYS A 322 -32.21 -14.40 -5.53
C LYS A 322 -33.49 -13.68 -6.02
N TRP A 323 -33.30 -12.52 -6.62
CA TRP A 323 -34.39 -11.78 -7.29
C TRP A 323 -34.54 -12.28 -8.71
#